data_214e38b2c7aad056ef7c0e9e468e271d
#
_entry.id   214e38b2c7aad056ef7c0e9e468e271d
#
_cell.length_a   1.000
_cell.length_b   1.000
_cell.length_c   1.000
_cell.angle_alpha   90.00
_cell.angle_beta   90.00
_cell.angle_gamma   90.00
#
_symmetry.space_group_name_H-M   'P 1'
#
loop_
_entity.id
_entity.type
_entity.pdbx_description
1 polymer ?
#
loop_
_entity_poly.entity_id
_entity_poly.type
_entity_poly.pdbx_seq_one_letter_code
_entity_poly.pdbx_strand_id
1 'polypeptide(L)'
;MSLGAVIKLIFFYKLESSVLDLQQWSFKKYYKDNRDVLLIRGKKQGLYNYVKVHIALNLLWTIRNRAYHWENLLKIKPNNRPRITTCFSGLRGDDKINTSIEPNKIALFLDDLIKSIGNKDLEKLSSLKRLGFR
;
A
#
# COMPACT_ATOMS: atom_id res chain seq x y z
N MET A 1 17.91 -5.44 10.11
CA MET A 1 16.56 -6.03 10.06
C MET A 1 15.96 -5.79 8.69
N SER A 2 15.36 -6.79 8.08
CA SER A 2 14.75 -6.65 6.75
C SER A 2 13.43 -5.89 6.82
N LEU A 3 13.03 -5.29 5.70
CA LEU A 3 11.73 -4.62 5.60
C LEU A 3 10.58 -5.57 5.95
N GLY A 4 10.63 -6.80 5.46
CA GLY A 4 9.59 -7.80 5.77
C GLY A 4 9.49 -8.10 7.26
N ALA A 5 10.63 -8.19 7.96
CA ALA A 5 10.65 -8.41 9.40
C ALA A 5 10.06 -7.23 10.16
N VAL A 6 10.38 -5.99 9.74
CA VAL A 6 9.81 -4.78 10.36
C VAL A 6 8.28 -4.76 10.18
N ILE A 7 7.81 -5.04 8.96
CA ILE A 7 6.37 -5.06 8.67
C ILE A 7 5.67 -6.14 9.51
N LYS A 8 6.25 -7.33 9.62
CA LYS A 8 5.69 -8.41 10.44
C LYS A 8 5.58 -8.01 11.91
N LEU A 9 6.57 -7.31 12.44
CA LEU A 9 6.52 -6.82 13.81
C LEU A 9 5.41 -5.79 14.00
N ILE A 10 5.25 -4.87 13.03
CA ILE A 10 4.17 -3.88 13.08
C ILE A 10 2.81 -4.59 13.12
N PHE A 11 2.62 -5.61 12.29
CA PHE A 11 1.35 -6.36 12.26
C PHE A 11 1.13 -7.16 13.55
N PHE A 12 2.19 -7.82 14.03
CA PHE A 12 2.10 -8.65 15.24
C PHE A 12 1.71 -7.83 16.47
N TYR A 13 2.31 -6.66 16.63
CA TYR A 13 2.03 -5.78 17.78
C TYR A 13 0.90 -4.79 17.50
N LYS A 14 0.25 -4.87 16.35
CA LYS A 14 -0.87 -3.99 15.97
C LYS A 14 -0.49 -2.51 16.04
N LEU A 15 0.67 -2.17 15.48
CA LEU A 15 1.23 -0.82 15.51
C LEU A 15 0.89 0.02 14.28
N GLU A 16 0.01 -0.45 13.40
CA GLU A 16 -0.27 0.22 12.12
C GLU A 16 -0.61 1.70 12.32
N SER A 17 -1.57 2.00 13.20
CA SER A 17 -2.01 3.38 13.44
C SER A 17 -0.98 4.22 14.17
N SER A 18 0.01 3.59 14.84
CA SER A 18 1.10 4.29 15.50
C SER A 18 2.23 4.66 14.53
N VAL A 19 2.33 3.95 13.42
CA VAL A 19 3.40 4.13 12.44
C VAL A 19 3.04 5.17 11.39
N LEU A 20 1.81 5.11 10.87
CA LEU A 20 1.36 5.95 9.78
C LEU A 20 -0.07 6.43 10.00
N ASP A 21 -0.38 7.59 9.43
CA ASP A 21 -1.75 8.10 9.36
C ASP A 21 -2.13 8.23 7.88
N LEU A 22 -3.00 7.33 7.43
CA LEU A 22 -3.46 7.26 6.04
C LEU A 22 -4.97 7.51 5.93
N GLN A 23 -5.58 8.18 6.90
CA GLN A 23 -7.03 8.40 6.92
C GLN A 23 -7.53 9.11 5.66
N GLN A 24 -6.72 10.01 5.10
CA GLN A 24 -7.09 10.77 3.91
C GLN A 24 -6.74 10.04 2.59
N TRP A 25 -6.17 8.87 2.67
CA TRP A 25 -5.79 8.12 1.49
C TRP A 25 -6.99 7.48 0.80
N SER A 26 -6.97 7.52 -0.54
CA SER A 26 -7.87 6.73 -1.39
C SER A 26 -7.03 5.84 -2.29
N PHE A 27 -7.23 4.54 -2.22
CA PHE A 27 -6.49 3.60 -3.07
C PHE A 27 -6.94 3.64 -4.53
N LYS A 28 -8.09 4.23 -4.82
CA LYS A 28 -8.54 4.45 -6.20
C LYS A 28 -7.57 5.32 -7.00
N LYS A 29 -6.78 6.14 -6.33
CA LYS A 29 -5.73 6.94 -6.93
C LYS A 29 -4.69 6.08 -7.68
N TYR A 30 -4.48 4.84 -7.24
CA TYR A 30 -3.45 3.95 -7.78
C TYR A 30 -4.00 2.88 -8.72
N TYR A 31 -5.28 2.60 -8.65
CA TYR A 31 -5.97 1.69 -9.54
C TYR A 31 -7.48 1.89 -9.43
N LYS A 32 -8.15 2.00 -10.56
CA LYS A 32 -9.58 2.37 -10.62
C LYS A 32 -10.51 1.40 -9.89
N ASP A 33 -10.17 0.12 -9.85
CA ASP A 33 -11.02 -0.92 -9.25
C ASP A 33 -10.73 -1.13 -7.76
N ASN A 34 -9.82 -0.35 -7.18
CA ASN A 34 -9.58 -0.40 -5.74
C ASN A 34 -10.81 0.09 -4.98
N ARG A 35 -10.99 -0.47 -3.78
CA ARG A 35 -12.11 -0.12 -2.91
C ARG A 35 -11.61 0.63 -1.69
N ASP A 36 -12.35 1.66 -1.29
CA ASP A 36 -12.09 2.42 -0.06
C ASP A 36 -13.10 2.10 1.04
N VAL A 37 -13.95 1.10 0.83
CA VAL A 37 -14.97 0.68 1.78
C VAL A 37 -14.93 -0.82 1.98
N LEU A 38 -15.31 -1.23 3.18
CA LEU A 38 -15.40 -2.63 3.60
C LEU A 38 -16.87 -2.95 3.88
N LEU A 39 -17.31 -4.14 3.50
CA LEU A 39 -18.64 -4.61 3.86
C LEU A 39 -18.55 -5.37 5.18
N ILE A 40 -19.25 -4.86 6.19
CA ILE A 40 -19.36 -5.51 7.50
C ILE A 40 -20.83 -5.79 7.74
N ARG A 41 -21.20 -7.07 7.78
CA ARG A 41 -22.59 -7.52 7.95
C ARG A 41 -23.52 -6.88 6.91
N GLY A 42 -23.06 -6.78 5.66
CA GLY A 42 -23.81 -6.18 4.57
C GLY A 42 -23.87 -4.67 4.54
N LYS A 43 -23.25 -3.99 5.52
CA LYS A 43 -23.20 -2.52 5.55
C LYS A 43 -21.86 -2.01 5.05
N LYS A 44 -21.89 -0.97 4.22
CA LYS A 44 -20.68 -0.30 3.75
C LYS A 44 -20.08 0.55 4.86
N GLN A 45 -18.79 0.37 5.10
CA GLN A 45 -18.04 1.16 6.07
C GLN A 45 -16.72 1.60 5.46
N GLY A 46 -16.35 2.86 5.64
CA GLY A 46 -15.04 3.36 5.21
C GLY A 46 -13.92 2.58 5.90
N LEU A 47 -12.78 2.45 5.20
CA LEU A 47 -11.63 1.75 5.75
C LEU A 47 -11.05 2.54 6.94
N TYR A 48 -10.84 1.85 8.05
CA TYR A 48 -10.14 2.42 9.19
C TYR A 48 -8.67 2.66 8.84
N ASN A 49 -8.04 3.58 9.56
CA ASN A 49 -6.62 3.89 9.33
C ASN A 49 -5.73 2.64 9.42
N TYR A 50 -5.93 1.80 10.45
CA TYR A 50 -5.08 0.61 10.59
C TYR A 50 -5.22 -0.35 9.40
N VAL A 51 -6.39 -0.44 8.79
CA VAL A 51 -6.61 -1.26 7.59
C VAL A 51 -5.85 -0.66 6.40
N LYS A 52 -5.96 0.66 6.21
CA LYS A 52 -5.24 1.35 5.14
C LYS A 52 -3.72 1.19 5.28
N VAL A 53 -3.21 1.34 6.50
CA VAL A 53 -1.78 1.16 6.78
C VAL A 53 -1.35 -0.29 6.51
N HIS A 54 -2.15 -1.26 6.94
CA HIS A 54 -1.88 -2.66 6.68
C HIS A 54 -1.78 -2.96 5.17
N ILE A 55 -2.74 -2.46 4.40
CA ILE A 55 -2.76 -2.62 2.95
C ILE A 55 -1.53 -1.95 2.33
N ALA A 56 -1.23 -0.72 2.73
CA ALA A 56 -0.10 0.04 2.18
C ALA A 56 1.23 -0.64 2.47
N LEU A 57 1.43 -1.15 3.67
CA LEU A 57 2.66 -1.86 4.03
C LEU A 57 2.80 -3.18 3.27
N ASN A 58 1.70 -3.91 3.06
CA ASN A 58 1.72 -5.11 2.23
C ASN A 58 2.05 -4.80 0.77
N LEU A 59 1.52 -3.71 0.24
CA LEU A 59 1.86 -3.26 -1.11
C LEU A 59 3.34 -2.90 -1.21
N LEU A 60 3.86 -2.17 -0.24
CA LEU A 60 5.29 -1.83 -0.19
C LEU A 60 6.16 -3.09 -0.17
N TRP A 61 5.81 -4.05 0.66
CA TRP A 61 6.55 -5.32 0.76
C TRP A 61 6.48 -6.09 -0.56
N THR A 62 5.33 -6.10 -1.21
CA THR A 62 5.16 -6.75 -2.51
C THR A 62 6.04 -6.10 -3.58
N ILE A 63 6.05 -4.77 -3.64
CA ILE A 63 6.91 -4.02 -4.57
C ILE A 63 8.38 -4.38 -4.33
N ARG A 64 8.81 -4.34 -3.08
CA ARG A 64 10.19 -4.64 -2.72
C ARG A 64 10.58 -6.05 -3.10
N ASN A 65 9.72 -7.04 -2.84
CA ASN A 65 10.01 -8.43 -3.16
C ASN A 65 10.08 -8.66 -4.66
N ARG A 66 9.18 -8.07 -5.43
CA ARG A 66 9.19 -8.18 -6.89
C ARG A 66 10.45 -7.53 -7.47
N ALA A 67 10.80 -6.34 -6.99
CA ALA A 67 12.02 -5.65 -7.42
C ALA A 67 13.29 -6.46 -7.07
N TYR A 68 13.33 -7.00 -5.86
CA TYR A 68 14.47 -7.80 -5.39
C TYR A 68 14.70 -9.04 -6.27
N HIS A 69 13.64 -9.66 -6.74
CA HIS A 69 13.73 -10.85 -7.58
C HIS A 69 13.80 -10.52 -9.08
N TRP A 70 14.07 -9.26 -9.42
CA TRP A 70 14.17 -8.81 -10.82
C TRP A 70 12.93 -9.10 -11.66
N GLU A 71 11.78 -9.18 -11.02
CA GLU A 71 10.52 -9.40 -11.71
C GLU A 71 10.08 -8.14 -12.46
N ASN A 72 9.45 -8.34 -13.61
CA ASN A 72 8.91 -7.22 -14.38
C ASN A 72 7.66 -6.65 -13.68
N LEU A 73 7.80 -5.48 -13.05
CA LEU A 73 6.72 -4.82 -12.35
C LEU A 73 5.62 -4.30 -13.29
N LEU A 74 5.92 -4.23 -14.59
CA LEU A 74 4.97 -3.78 -15.60
C LEU A 74 4.02 -4.89 -16.06
N LYS A 75 4.27 -6.13 -15.70
CA LYS A 75 3.41 -7.25 -16.07
C LYS A 75 2.02 -7.14 -15.44
N ILE A 76 1.04 -7.60 -16.20
CA ILE A 76 -0.34 -7.71 -15.76
C ILE A 76 -0.65 -9.21 -15.56
N LYS A 77 -1.39 -9.54 -14.49
CA LYS A 77 -1.80 -10.91 -14.24
C LYS A 77 -2.80 -11.39 -15.29
N PRO A 78 -2.97 -12.74 -15.47
CA PRO A 78 -3.94 -13.27 -16.44
C PRO A 78 -5.38 -12.75 -16.28
N ASN A 79 -5.76 -12.30 -15.07
CA ASN A 79 -7.07 -11.72 -14.79
C ASN A 79 -7.12 -10.21 -15.08
N ASN A 80 -6.18 -9.67 -15.83
CA ASN A 80 -6.01 -8.25 -16.14
C ASN A 80 -5.73 -7.35 -14.94
N ARG A 81 -5.41 -7.92 -13.78
CA ARG A 81 -5.00 -7.14 -12.63
C ARG A 81 -3.51 -6.82 -12.68
N PRO A 82 -3.10 -5.64 -12.15
CA PRO A 82 -1.68 -5.33 -12.00
C PRO A 82 -0.96 -6.38 -11.18
N ARG A 83 0.33 -6.57 -11.45
CA ARG A 83 1.15 -7.54 -10.71
C ARG A 83 1.28 -7.17 -9.24
N ILE A 84 1.31 -5.89 -8.92
CA ILE A 84 1.33 -5.42 -7.53
C ILE A 84 -0.11 -5.41 -7.02
N THR A 85 -0.50 -6.49 -6.40
CA THR A 85 -1.83 -6.68 -5.83
C THR A 85 -1.69 -7.39 -4.49
N THR A 86 -2.40 -6.90 -3.47
CA THR A 86 -2.49 -7.54 -2.18
C THR A 86 -3.94 -7.76 -1.79
N CYS A 87 -4.17 -8.74 -0.92
CA CYS A 87 -5.50 -9.05 -0.41
C CYS A 87 -5.54 -8.83 1.09
N PHE A 88 -6.52 -8.06 1.57
CA PHE A 88 -6.81 -7.90 2.98
C PHE A 88 -8.09 -8.66 3.32
N SER A 89 -8.05 -9.47 4.38
CA SER A 89 -9.23 -10.16 4.90
C SER A 89 -9.56 -9.59 6.27
N GLY A 90 -10.83 -9.22 6.47
CA GLY A 90 -11.30 -8.78 7.76
C GLY A 90 -11.18 -9.89 8.81
N LEU A 91 -11.18 -9.50 10.09
CA LEU A 91 -11.01 -10.42 11.22
C LEU A 91 -12.05 -11.54 11.25
N ARG A 92 -13.23 -11.33 10.67
CA ARG A 92 -14.31 -12.30 10.63
C ARG A 92 -14.54 -12.94 9.28
N GLY A 93 -13.64 -12.68 8.30
CA GLY A 93 -13.76 -13.24 6.95
C GLY A 93 -14.96 -12.74 6.17
N ASP A 94 -15.60 -11.64 6.60
CA ASP A 94 -16.83 -11.14 5.99
C ASP A 94 -16.61 -10.53 4.61
N ASP A 95 -15.45 -9.98 4.36
CA ASP A 95 -15.12 -9.36 3.06
C ASP A 95 -13.62 -9.44 2.82
N LYS A 96 -13.27 -9.63 1.55
CA LYS A 96 -11.88 -9.61 1.10
C LYS A 96 -11.70 -8.44 0.15
N ILE A 97 -10.68 -7.62 0.42
CA ILE A 97 -10.36 -6.48 -0.41
C ILE A 97 -9.07 -6.77 -1.16
N ASN A 98 -9.14 -6.75 -2.49
CA ASN A 98 -7.97 -6.80 -3.35
C ASN A 98 -7.61 -5.36 -3.71
N THR A 99 -6.38 -4.96 -3.40
CA THR A 99 -5.87 -3.63 -3.70
C THR A 99 -4.68 -3.76 -4.63
N SER A 100 -4.69 -3.00 -5.70
CA SER A 100 -3.68 -3.05 -6.75
C SER A 100 -3.06 -1.68 -6.97
N ILE A 101 -1.86 -1.68 -7.59
CA ILE A 101 -1.20 -0.47 -8.05
C ILE A 101 -0.86 -0.65 -9.51
N GLU A 102 -1.33 0.27 -10.36
CA GLU A 102 -0.94 0.27 -11.78
C GLU A 102 0.56 0.51 -11.90
N PRO A 103 1.22 -0.13 -12.89
CA PRO A 103 2.67 0.03 -13.06
C PRO A 103 3.14 1.49 -13.12
N ASN A 104 2.39 2.35 -13.81
CA ASN A 104 2.72 3.77 -13.93
C ASN A 104 2.41 4.57 -12.66
N LYS A 105 1.82 3.95 -11.63
CA LYS A 105 1.48 4.60 -10.36
C LYS A 105 2.38 4.15 -9.21
N ILE A 106 3.30 3.23 -9.44
CA ILE A 106 4.18 2.71 -8.38
C ILE A 106 5.02 3.85 -7.78
N ALA A 107 5.63 4.68 -8.63
CA ALA A 107 6.44 5.81 -8.15
C ALA A 107 5.59 6.80 -7.34
N LEU A 108 4.37 7.08 -7.78
CA LEU A 108 3.44 7.95 -7.07
C LEU A 108 3.09 7.38 -5.68
N PHE A 109 2.80 6.08 -5.62
CA PHE A 109 2.50 5.40 -4.35
C PHE A 109 3.67 5.51 -3.37
N LEU A 110 4.88 5.24 -3.83
CA LEU A 110 6.08 5.31 -2.99
C LEU A 110 6.32 6.74 -2.50
N ASP A 111 6.12 7.73 -3.37
CA ASP A 111 6.26 9.14 -3.03
C ASP A 111 5.24 9.56 -1.96
N ASP A 112 3.99 9.19 -2.14
CA ASP A 112 2.93 9.49 -1.17
C ASP A 112 3.20 8.81 0.18
N LEU A 113 3.73 7.59 0.16
CA LEU A 113 4.06 6.85 1.37
C LEU A 113 5.21 7.53 2.14
N ILE A 114 6.25 7.98 1.44
CA ILE A 114 7.36 8.73 2.04
C ILE A 114 6.84 9.99 2.74
N LYS A 115 5.94 10.72 2.10
CA LYS A 115 5.34 11.93 2.67
C LYS A 115 4.52 11.62 3.92
N SER A 116 3.85 10.46 3.94
CA SER A 116 3.02 10.04 5.07
C SER A 116 3.84 9.71 6.31
N ILE A 117 5.10 9.34 6.15
CA ILE A 117 6.00 9.08 7.28
C ILE A 117 6.30 10.36 8.06
N GLY A 118 6.17 11.54 7.41
CA GLY A 118 6.40 12.83 8.06
C GLY A 118 7.85 13.13 8.38
N ASN A 119 8.79 12.38 7.82
CA ASN A 119 10.20 12.62 7.98
C ASN A 119 10.67 13.65 6.94
N LYS A 120 11.13 14.81 7.41
CA LYS A 120 11.54 15.90 6.52
C LYS A 120 12.67 15.53 5.57
N ASP A 121 13.60 14.69 6.00
CA ASP A 121 14.71 14.26 5.14
C ASP A 121 14.22 13.36 4.00
N LEU A 122 13.26 12.48 4.28
CA LEU A 122 12.64 11.66 3.26
C LEU A 122 11.78 12.49 2.30
N GLU A 123 11.09 13.51 2.81
CA GLU A 123 10.33 14.44 1.98
C GLU A 123 11.25 15.20 1.02
N LYS A 124 12.44 15.58 1.47
CA LYS A 124 13.43 16.22 0.58
C LYS A 124 13.85 15.31 -0.55
N LEU A 125 14.07 14.03 -0.30
CA LEU A 125 14.39 13.05 -1.34
C LEU A 125 13.26 12.95 -2.35
N SER A 126 12.03 12.92 -1.90
CA SER A 126 10.85 12.91 -2.75
C SER A 126 10.80 14.15 -3.63
N SER A 127 11.03 15.33 -3.07
CA SER A 127 11.05 16.60 -3.79
C SER A 127 12.16 16.65 -4.84
N LEU A 128 13.35 16.14 -4.50
CA LEU A 128 14.48 16.05 -5.43
C LEU A 128 14.14 15.17 -6.62
N LYS A 129 13.47 14.04 -6.42
CA LYS A 129 13.01 13.17 -7.50
C LYS A 129 12.06 13.91 -8.45
N ARG A 130 11.15 14.72 -7.92
CA ARG A 130 10.23 15.51 -8.75
C ARG A 130 10.94 16.54 -9.60
N LEU A 131 12.07 17.05 -9.12
CA LEU A 131 12.89 18.01 -9.86
C LEU A 131 13.84 17.33 -10.86
N GLY A 132 13.75 16.01 -11.00
CA GLY A 132 14.57 15.26 -11.93
C GLY A 132 15.94 14.82 -11.41
N PHE A 133 16.21 15.06 -10.15
CA PHE A 133 17.45 14.57 -9.50
C PHE A 133 17.29 13.10 -9.13
N ARG A 134 18.21 12.29 -9.55
CA ARG A 134 18.23 10.85 -9.28
C ARG A 134 19.55 10.39 -8.73
#